data_d9b34ad2859c82f9991d5f6b6d362886
#
_entry.id   d9b34ad2859c82f9991d5f6b6d362886
#
_cell.length_a   1.000
_cell.length_b   1.000
_cell.length_c   1.000
_cell.angle_alpha   90.00
_cell.angle_beta   90.00
_cell.angle_gamma   90.00
#
_symmetry.space_group_name_H-M   'P 1'
#
loop_
_entity.id
_entity.type
_entity.pdbx_description
1 polymer ?
#
loop_
_entity_poly.entity_id
_entity_poly.type
_entity_poly.pdbx_seq_one_letter_code
_entity_poly.pdbx_strand_id
1 'polypeptide(L)'
;MNGQLVVSLTGIGDTTRGTAEGFAREMDVRGVPLSLCVVPKLRGRYTLSGDPHTQEWLLERREGGDAIVLHGYDPSAAAGRHPEFARLPRHEARLRLLAADRVLEETGLRTRLFAPPRWRASSGTVAALPEVGFRMILDRNEIRDLITGEVTKSRVHGIGDGAPTGPLRHRTMVAEARRLTRRGEMFRLAVCASILAVPDSRRAVLDAIDVALCNGAEPAVYHRRGVPNKRVTV
;
A
#
# COMPACT_ATOMS: atom_id res chain seq x y z
N MET A 1 -6.62 -24.14 -3.30
CA MET A 1 -6.98 -22.72 -3.04
C MET A 1 -6.15 -21.88 -3.98
N ASN A 2 -6.77 -20.95 -4.69
CA ASN A 2 -6.05 -20.04 -5.58
C ASN A 2 -5.26 -19.03 -4.73
N GLY A 3 -4.04 -18.70 -5.17
CA GLY A 3 -3.25 -17.63 -4.54
C GLY A 3 -3.93 -16.28 -4.68
N GLN A 4 -3.54 -15.31 -3.87
CA GLN A 4 -4.04 -13.93 -4.00
C GLN A 4 -2.95 -13.01 -4.54
N LEU A 5 -3.35 -12.05 -5.37
CA LEU A 5 -2.50 -10.94 -5.82
C LEU A 5 -2.98 -9.64 -5.16
N VAL A 6 -2.11 -9.02 -4.36
CA VAL A 6 -2.38 -7.70 -3.76
C VAL A 6 -1.33 -6.72 -4.25
N VAL A 7 -1.77 -5.68 -4.96
CA VAL A 7 -0.91 -4.63 -5.50
C VAL A 7 -1.09 -3.35 -4.69
N SER A 8 -0.01 -2.88 -4.07
CA SER A 8 0.02 -1.63 -3.30
C SER A 8 0.77 -0.55 -4.07
N LEU A 9 0.16 0.64 -4.21
CA LEU A 9 0.78 1.80 -4.83
C LEU A 9 1.15 2.83 -3.76
N THR A 10 2.43 3.16 -3.64
CA THR A 10 2.97 4.13 -2.68
C THR A 10 3.48 5.39 -3.39
N GLY A 11 3.80 6.44 -2.64
CA GLY A 11 4.41 7.66 -3.18
C GLY A 11 3.47 8.47 -4.06
N ILE A 12 2.17 8.43 -3.78
CA ILE A 12 1.13 9.20 -4.47
C ILE A 12 1.20 10.65 -3.97
N GLY A 13 1.24 11.60 -4.90
CA GLY A 13 1.25 13.03 -4.61
C GLY A 13 1.19 13.84 -5.91
N ASP A 14 1.24 15.16 -5.81
CA ASP A 14 1.10 16.12 -6.91
C ASP A 14 2.01 15.79 -8.12
N THR A 15 3.28 15.54 -7.86
CA THR A 15 4.28 15.26 -8.91
C THR A 15 4.20 13.85 -9.49
N THR A 16 3.55 12.92 -8.82
CA THR A 16 3.47 11.50 -9.21
C THR A 16 2.06 11.06 -9.58
N ARG A 17 1.05 11.91 -9.37
CA ARG A 17 -0.36 11.59 -9.65
C ARG A 17 -0.56 11.08 -11.07
N GLY A 18 -0.10 11.79 -12.09
CA GLY A 18 -0.27 11.35 -13.49
C GLY A 18 0.33 9.97 -13.78
N THR A 19 1.46 9.62 -13.15
CA THR A 19 2.04 8.29 -13.24
C THR A 19 1.19 7.25 -12.51
N ALA A 20 0.66 7.60 -11.34
CA ALA A 20 -0.23 6.74 -10.55
C ALA A 20 -1.55 6.46 -11.29
N GLU A 21 -2.16 7.48 -11.89
CA GLU A 21 -3.36 7.37 -12.73
C GLU A 21 -3.13 6.47 -13.96
N GLY A 22 -1.98 6.67 -14.63
CA GLY A 22 -1.61 5.84 -15.78
C GLY A 22 -1.47 4.36 -15.40
N PHE A 23 -0.86 4.08 -14.25
CA PHE A 23 -0.75 2.72 -13.74
C PHE A 23 -2.10 2.15 -13.29
N ALA A 24 -2.94 2.97 -12.64
CA ALA A 24 -4.28 2.54 -12.24
C ALA A 24 -5.13 2.10 -13.44
N ARG A 25 -5.10 2.85 -14.57
CA ARG A 25 -5.77 2.43 -15.83
C ARG A 25 -5.25 1.10 -16.36
N GLU A 26 -3.96 0.80 -16.25
CA GLU A 26 -3.43 -0.51 -16.64
C GLU A 26 -3.92 -1.64 -15.72
N MET A 27 -4.13 -1.34 -14.44
CA MET A 27 -4.71 -2.29 -13.49
C MET A 27 -6.21 -2.51 -13.74
N ASP A 28 -6.96 -1.47 -14.11
CA ASP A 28 -8.36 -1.58 -14.47
C ASP A 28 -8.56 -2.53 -15.66
N VAL A 29 -7.73 -2.40 -16.71
CA VAL A 29 -7.75 -3.31 -17.89
C VAL A 29 -7.50 -4.78 -17.48
N ARG A 30 -6.72 -5.00 -16.41
CA ARG A 30 -6.39 -6.33 -15.89
C ARG A 30 -7.39 -6.84 -14.84
N GLY A 31 -8.36 -6.03 -14.44
CA GLY A 31 -9.28 -6.33 -13.34
C GLY A 31 -8.58 -6.44 -11.99
N VAL A 32 -7.48 -5.70 -11.78
CA VAL A 32 -6.68 -5.72 -10.55
C VAL A 32 -6.96 -4.45 -9.73
N PRO A 33 -7.71 -4.52 -8.64
CA PRO A 33 -7.90 -3.39 -7.75
C PRO A 33 -6.61 -3.07 -6.99
N LEU A 34 -6.43 -1.79 -6.64
CA LEU A 34 -5.23 -1.29 -5.97
C LEU A 34 -5.45 -1.06 -4.47
N SER A 35 -4.39 -1.24 -3.70
CA SER A 35 -4.29 -0.72 -2.33
C SER A 35 -3.47 0.57 -2.36
N LEU A 36 -4.15 1.72 -2.33
CA LEU A 36 -3.57 3.04 -2.48
C LEU A 36 -3.01 3.53 -1.14
N CYS A 37 -1.69 3.54 -1.03
CA CYS A 37 -0.96 3.92 0.17
C CYS A 37 -0.77 5.44 0.24
N VAL A 38 -1.56 6.10 1.06
CA VAL A 38 -1.69 7.56 1.14
C VAL A 38 -0.92 8.10 2.34
N VAL A 39 -0.27 9.24 2.16
CA VAL A 39 0.41 10.00 3.22
C VAL A 39 -0.20 11.40 3.32
N PRO A 40 -0.48 11.91 4.54
CA PRO A 40 -0.97 13.28 4.74
C PRO A 40 0.01 14.35 4.28
N LYS A 41 1.32 14.10 4.45
CA LYS A 41 2.40 15.03 4.09
C LYS A 41 3.54 14.29 3.41
N LEU A 42 4.20 14.97 2.47
CA LEU A 42 5.37 14.43 1.79
C LEU A 42 6.39 15.53 1.54
N ARG A 43 7.62 15.34 2.05
CA ARG A 43 8.79 16.22 1.81
C ARG A 43 8.60 17.68 2.21
N GLY A 44 7.80 17.96 3.24
CA GLY A 44 7.60 19.32 3.78
C GLY A 44 6.95 20.34 2.82
N ARG A 45 6.62 19.94 1.60
CA ARG A 45 6.00 20.79 0.56
C ARG A 45 4.62 20.33 0.14
N TYR A 46 4.41 19.02 0.09
CA TYR A 46 3.13 18.41 -0.27
C TYR A 46 2.29 18.16 0.96
N THR A 47 1.03 18.57 0.89
CA THR A 47 -0.02 18.17 1.85
C THR A 47 -1.21 17.63 1.09
N LEU A 48 -1.74 16.50 1.52
CA LEU A 48 -2.93 15.92 0.90
C LEU A 48 -4.12 16.88 0.96
N SER A 49 -4.30 17.60 2.07
CA SER A 49 -5.35 18.60 2.25
C SER A 49 -5.23 19.80 1.28
N GLY A 50 -4.04 20.07 0.76
CA GLY A 50 -3.79 21.12 -0.22
C GLY A 50 -3.85 20.66 -1.69
N ASP A 51 -4.16 19.39 -1.96
CA ASP A 51 -4.21 18.83 -3.32
C ASP A 51 -5.59 18.23 -3.62
N PRO A 52 -6.60 19.05 -3.95
CA PRO A 52 -7.95 18.60 -4.22
C PRO A 52 -8.02 17.60 -5.39
N HIS A 53 -7.19 17.76 -6.41
CA HIS A 53 -7.16 16.83 -7.55
C HIS A 53 -6.73 15.41 -7.16
N THR A 54 -5.73 15.27 -6.28
CA THR A 54 -5.35 13.95 -5.76
C THR A 54 -6.44 13.40 -4.83
N GLN A 55 -7.09 14.24 -4.02
CA GLN A 55 -8.20 13.81 -3.15
C GLN A 55 -9.36 13.25 -3.99
N GLU A 56 -9.82 14.00 -5.00
CA GLU A 56 -10.92 13.61 -5.90
C GLU A 56 -10.60 12.26 -6.57
N TRP A 57 -9.42 12.13 -7.18
CA TRP A 57 -8.99 10.89 -7.79
C TRP A 57 -8.97 9.71 -6.80
N LEU A 58 -8.47 9.88 -5.58
CA LEU A 58 -8.46 8.85 -4.56
C LEU A 58 -9.87 8.45 -4.10
N LEU A 59 -10.80 9.41 -4.03
CA LEU A 59 -12.21 9.15 -3.72
C LEU A 59 -12.88 8.32 -4.82
N GLU A 60 -12.72 8.70 -6.08
CA GLU A 60 -13.20 7.95 -7.24
C GLU A 60 -12.65 6.51 -7.26
N ARG A 61 -11.34 6.35 -7.03
CA ARG A 61 -10.71 5.04 -6.98
C ARG A 61 -11.30 4.15 -5.87
N ARG A 62 -11.53 4.73 -4.69
CA ARG A 62 -12.16 4.01 -3.57
C ARG A 62 -13.59 3.57 -3.91
N GLU A 63 -14.37 4.41 -4.55
CA GLU A 63 -15.73 4.07 -5.01
C GLU A 63 -15.68 2.97 -6.07
N GLY A 64 -14.67 2.95 -6.91
CA GLY A 64 -14.38 1.90 -7.88
C GLY A 64 -13.88 0.57 -7.30
N GLY A 65 -13.65 0.48 -5.98
CA GLY A 65 -13.27 -0.76 -5.29
C GLY A 65 -11.81 -0.85 -4.84
N ASP A 66 -11.02 0.21 -5.02
CA ASP A 66 -9.66 0.29 -4.47
C ASP A 66 -9.70 0.51 -2.95
N ALA A 67 -8.66 0.06 -2.25
CA ALA A 67 -8.53 0.30 -0.82
C ALA A 67 -7.65 1.50 -0.54
N ILE A 68 -8.08 2.39 0.37
CA ILE A 68 -7.22 3.44 0.92
C ILE A 68 -6.49 2.88 2.15
N VAL A 69 -5.17 3.07 2.19
CA VAL A 69 -4.28 2.61 3.26
C VAL A 69 -3.46 3.79 3.76
N LEU A 70 -3.48 4.08 5.06
CA LEU A 70 -2.58 5.09 5.63
C LEU A 70 -1.13 4.58 5.59
N HIS A 71 -0.21 5.38 5.04
CA HIS A 71 1.21 5.01 4.87
C HIS A 71 2.17 5.99 5.58
N GLY A 72 1.93 6.21 6.85
CA GLY A 72 2.68 7.20 7.65
C GLY A 72 1.99 8.55 7.72
N TYR A 73 2.62 9.50 8.43
CA TYR A 73 2.14 10.88 8.56
C TYR A 73 2.96 11.84 7.70
N ASP A 74 4.28 11.86 7.93
CA ASP A 74 5.27 12.59 7.15
C ASP A 74 6.57 11.78 7.09
N PRO A 75 6.69 10.85 6.13
CA PRO A 75 7.87 10.01 6.01
C PRO A 75 9.17 10.78 5.81
N SER A 76 9.08 12.05 5.37
CA SER A 76 10.24 12.92 5.16
C SER A 76 10.74 13.59 6.43
N ALA A 77 9.88 13.74 7.45
CA ALA A 77 10.25 14.31 8.73
C ALA A 77 11.06 13.35 9.61
N ALA A 78 11.19 12.08 9.20
CA ALA A 78 12.07 11.13 9.85
C ALA A 78 13.53 11.55 9.62
N ALA A 79 14.08 12.33 10.53
CA ALA A 79 15.49 12.70 10.54
C ALA A 79 16.33 11.42 10.68
N GLY A 80 16.93 10.94 9.58
CA GLY A 80 17.88 9.85 9.61
C GLY A 80 17.53 8.60 8.83
N ARG A 81 18.29 7.52 9.09
CA ARG A 81 18.30 6.26 8.35
C ARG A 81 17.05 5.37 8.58
N HIS A 82 16.16 5.74 9.50
CA HIS A 82 15.05 4.89 9.92
C HIS A 82 13.71 5.38 9.38
N PRO A 83 12.83 4.46 8.92
CA PRO A 83 11.46 4.81 8.54
C PRO A 83 10.71 5.42 9.72
N GLU A 84 9.77 6.33 9.45
CA GLU A 84 9.07 7.15 10.43
C GLU A 84 8.53 6.36 11.64
N PHE A 85 7.84 5.24 11.42
CA PHE A 85 7.20 4.45 12.48
C PHE A 85 8.04 3.27 13.00
N ALA A 86 9.29 3.11 12.53
CA ALA A 86 10.08 1.92 12.84
C ALA A 86 10.67 1.91 14.26
N ARG A 87 10.73 3.06 14.93
CA ARG A 87 11.34 3.19 16.28
C ARG A 87 10.55 4.08 17.23
N LEU A 88 9.36 4.54 16.87
CA LEU A 88 8.58 5.44 17.72
C LEU A 88 8.12 4.71 18.99
N PRO A 89 8.20 5.39 20.15
CA PRO A 89 7.50 4.96 21.36
C PRO A 89 5.98 5.13 21.16
N ARG A 90 5.18 4.41 21.96
CA ARG A 90 3.71 4.37 21.86
C ARG A 90 3.07 5.75 21.84
N HIS A 91 3.49 6.63 22.74
CA HIS A 91 2.92 7.98 22.85
C HIS A 91 3.12 8.79 21.56
N GLU A 92 4.36 8.84 21.04
CA GLU A 92 4.67 9.59 19.84
C GLU A 92 3.98 8.99 18.59
N ALA A 93 3.99 7.67 18.48
CA ALA A 93 3.25 6.98 17.42
C ALA A 93 1.76 7.33 17.44
N ARG A 94 1.14 7.34 18.63
CA ARG A 94 -0.27 7.71 18.80
C ARG A 94 -0.55 9.13 18.34
N LEU A 95 0.30 10.11 18.70
CA LEU A 95 0.12 11.51 18.27
C LEU A 95 0.19 11.66 16.74
N ARG A 96 1.15 11.00 16.09
CA ARG A 96 1.27 11.04 14.62
C ARG A 96 0.12 10.33 13.92
N LEU A 97 -0.34 9.19 14.46
CA LEU A 97 -1.50 8.48 13.93
C LEU A 97 -2.79 9.29 14.06
N LEU A 98 -3.00 9.97 15.19
CA LEU A 98 -4.15 10.88 15.38
C LEU A 98 -4.12 12.04 14.38
N ALA A 99 -2.95 12.67 14.19
CA ALA A 99 -2.79 13.74 13.22
C ALA A 99 -3.06 13.26 11.78
N ALA A 100 -2.59 12.06 11.44
CA ALA A 100 -2.85 11.45 10.14
C ALA A 100 -4.32 11.10 9.94
N ASP A 101 -4.96 10.46 10.92
CA ASP A 101 -6.38 10.08 10.85
C ASP A 101 -7.28 11.30 10.68
N ARG A 102 -6.95 12.42 11.37
CA ARG A 102 -7.68 13.68 11.23
C ARG A 102 -7.60 14.24 9.81
N VAL A 103 -6.42 14.29 9.19
CA VAL A 103 -6.28 14.74 7.80
C VAL A 103 -7.06 13.85 6.84
N LEU A 104 -7.00 12.52 7.02
CA LEU A 104 -7.78 11.60 6.19
C LEU A 104 -9.30 11.75 6.41
N GLU A 105 -9.74 12.08 7.62
CA GLU A 105 -11.15 12.38 7.90
C GLU A 105 -11.60 13.67 7.21
N GLU A 106 -10.82 14.75 7.32
CA GLU A 106 -11.09 16.05 6.69
C GLU A 106 -11.14 15.95 5.15
N THR A 107 -10.35 15.05 4.55
CA THR A 107 -10.33 14.82 3.09
C THR A 107 -11.30 13.72 2.63
N GLY A 108 -12.11 13.16 3.52
CA GLY A 108 -13.04 12.07 3.20
C GLY A 108 -12.39 10.71 2.94
N LEU A 109 -11.06 10.58 3.12
CA LEU A 109 -10.28 9.36 2.81
C LEU A 109 -10.00 8.50 4.04
N ARG A 110 -10.75 8.69 5.12
CA ARG A 110 -10.55 7.94 6.38
C ARG A 110 -10.51 6.43 6.16
N THR A 111 -9.50 5.79 6.71
CA THR A 111 -9.28 4.35 6.63
C THR A 111 -8.94 3.75 7.99
N ARG A 112 -9.09 2.44 8.12
CA ARG A 112 -8.69 1.66 9.31
C ARG A 112 -7.54 0.69 9.01
N LEU A 113 -6.92 0.84 7.84
CA LEU A 113 -5.79 0.07 7.38
C LEU A 113 -4.52 0.92 7.51
N PHE A 114 -3.48 0.36 8.10
CA PHE A 114 -2.19 1.03 8.27
C PHE A 114 -1.05 0.17 7.70
N ALA A 115 -0.30 0.74 6.78
CA ALA A 115 0.97 0.20 6.31
C ALA A 115 2.08 1.16 6.74
N PRO A 116 2.98 0.79 7.65
CA PRO A 116 4.06 1.68 8.05
C PRO A 116 5.01 1.96 6.88
N PRO A 117 5.62 3.16 6.80
CA PRO A 117 6.65 3.47 5.80
C PRO A 117 7.75 2.40 5.76
N ARG A 118 8.12 1.97 4.55
CA ARG A 118 9.01 0.82 4.32
C ARG A 118 8.55 -0.48 4.99
N TRP A 119 7.27 -0.59 5.31
CA TRP A 119 6.64 -1.78 5.91
C TRP A 119 7.27 -2.19 7.25
N ARG A 120 7.68 -1.23 8.09
CA ARG A 120 8.32 -1.49 9.38
C ARG A 120 7.72 -0.61 10.48
N ALA A 121 7.19 -1.24 11.52
CA ALA A 121 6.66 -0.61 12.72
C ALA A 121 7.43 -1.07 13.97
N SER A 122 7.52 -0.18 14.96
CA SER A 122 7.95 -0.52 16.32
C SER A 122 6.81 -1.20 17.10
N SER A 123 7.14 -1.90 18.18
CA SER A 123 6.14 -2.40 19.12
C SER A 123 5.27 -1.29 19.70
N GLY A 124 5.86 -0.11 19.95
CA GLY A 124 5.13 1.09 20.38
C GLY A 124 4.10 1.55 19.35
N THR A 125 4.45 1.53 18.06
CA THR A 125 3.50 1.83 16.98
C THR A 125 2.36 0.81 16.94
N VAL A 126 2.68 -0.48 16.99
CA VAL A 126 1.66 -1.54 16.98
C VAL A 126 0.68 -1.39 18.14
N ALA A 127 1.18 -1.05 19.34
CA ALA A 127 0.35 -0.83 20.51
C ALA A 127 -0.53 0.43 20.41
N ALA A 128 -0.10 1.47 19.69
CA ALA A 128 -0.85 2.72 19.52
C ALA A 128 -1.99 2.62 18.49
N LEU A 129 -1.89 1.73 17.50
CA LEU A 129 -2.86 1.62 16.39
C LEU A 129 -4.31 1.40 16.85
N PRO A 130 -4.62 0.44 17.76
CA PRO A 130 -5.99 0.22 18.22
C PRO A 130 -6.56 1.42 18.96
N GLU A 131 -5.75 2.19 19.68
CA GLU A 131 -6.18 3.37 20.45
C GLU A 131 -6.68 4.50 19.54
N VAL A 132 -6.19 4.56 18.31
CA VAL A 132 -6.62 5.52 17.28
C VAL A 132 -7.74 4.94 16.40
N GLY A 133 -8.06 3.65 16.60
CA GLY A 133 -9.13 2.96 15.88
C GLY A 133 -8.69 2.25 14.61
N PHE A 134 -7.39 2.11 14.36
CA PHE A 134 -6.91 1.24 13.28
C PHE A 134 -7.19 -0.22 13.62
N ARG A 135 -7.55 -1.00 12.60
CA ARG A 135 -7.99 -2.39 12.75
C ARG A 135 -7.08 -3.39 12.11
N MET A 136 -6.20 -2.94 11.23
CA MET A 136 -5.26 -3.82 10.52
C MET A 136 -3.92 -3.13 10.37
N ILE A 137 -2.84 -3.87 10.62
CA ILE A 137 -1.48 -3.48 10.26
C ILE A 137 -0.95 -4.39 9.16
N LEU A 138 -0.35 -3.76 8.15
CA LEU A 138 0.23 -4.39 6.98
C LEU A 138 1.75 -4.27 7.10
N ASP A 139 2.37 -5.24 7.76
CA ASP A 139 3.83 -5.26 7.97
C ASP A 139 4.53 -5.96 6.80
N ARG A 140 5.87 -5.90 6.81
CA ARG A 140 6.73 -6.47 5.78
C ARG A 140 6.51 -7.97 5.56
N ASN A 141 6.30 -8.73 6.62
CA ASN A 141 6.24 -10.18 6.58
C ASN A 141 4.88 -10.75 6.95
N GLU A 142 3.95 -9.89 7.36
CA GLU A 142 2.63 -10.34 7.81
C GLU A 142 1.57 -9.25 7.67
N ILE A 143 0.33 -9.69 7.68
CA ILE A 143 -0.87 -8.87 7.86
C ILE A 143 -1.46 -9.30 9.18
N ARG A 144 -1.75 -8.35 10.07
CA ARG A 144 -2.35 -8.62 11.37
C ARG A 144 -3.66 -7.86 11.53
N ASP A 145 -4.72 -8.58 11.84
CA ASP A 145 -5.96 -7.99 12.34
C ASP A 145 -5.76 -7.65 13.84
N LEU A 146 -5.93 -6.37 14.18
CA LEU A 146 -5.69 -5.86 15.53
C LEU A 146 -6.87 -6.09 16.48
N ILE A 147 -8.01 -6.58 15.97
CA ILE A 147 -9.21 -6.88 16.75
C ILE A 147 -9.25 -8.36 17.11
N THR A 148 -9.07 -9.23 16.11
CA THR A 148 -9.12 -10.68 16.31
C THR A 148 -7.77 -11.25 16.72
N GLY A 149 -6.65 -10.52 16.46
CA GLY A 149 -5.29 -11.01 16.65
C GLY A 149 -4.84 -11.98 15.53
N GLU A 150 -5.67 -12.24 14.52
CA GLU A 150 -5.33 -13.11 13.41
C GLU A 150 -4.12 -12.58 12.64
N VAL A 151 -3.18 -13.47 12.33
CA VAL A 151 -1.95 -13.15 11.58
C VAL A 151 -1.87 -13.99 10.33
N THR A 152 -1.84 -13.31 9.17
CA THR A 152 -1.56 -13.94 7.88
C THR A 152 -0.11 -13.68 7.49
N LYS A 153 0.70 -14.73 7.42
CA LYS A 153 2.11 -14.63 6.99
C LYS A 153 2.17 -14.45 5.48
N SER A 154 2.66 -13.29 5.05
CA SER A 154 2.89 -12.98 3.64
C SER A 154 3.88 -11.81 3.53
N ARG A 155 4.94 -12.01 2.78
CA ARG A 155 5.99 -11.01 2.60
C ARG A 155 5.64 -10.01 1.50
N VAL A 156 5.94 -8.72 1.73
CA VAL A 156 5.86 -7.68 0.70
C VAL A 156 7.10 -7.72 -0.20
N HIS A 157 6.86 -7.74 -1.50
CA HIS A 157 7.87 -7.62 -2.55
C HIS A 157 7.83 -6.18 -3.10
N GLY A 158 8.73 -5.32 -2.59
CA GLY A 158 8.74 -3.89 -2.95
C GLY A 158 9.70 -3.56 -4.11
N ILE A 159 9.34 -2.52 -4.88
CA ILE A 159 10.22 -1.84 -5.82
C ILE A 159 10.07 -0.32 -5.69
N GLY A 160 11.18 0.41 -5.60
CA GLY A 160 11.18 1.83 -5.23
C GLY A 160 11.01 2.05 -3.73
N ASP A 161 10.85 3.30 -3.30
CA ASP A 161 10.70 3.70 -1.88
C ASP A 161 11.77 3.08 -0.95
N GLY A 162 13.04 3.14 -1.40
CA GLY A 162 14.18 2.54 -0.69
C GLY A 162 14.31 1.03 -0.83
N ALA A 163 13.45 0.37 -1.62
CA ALA A 163 13.66 -1.00 -2.06
C ALA A 163 14.66 -1.03 -3.26
N PRO A 164 15.43 -2.11 -3.40
CA PRO A 164 16.34 -2.26 -4.53
C PRO A 164 15.63 -2.15 -5.88
N THR A 165 16.30 -1.57 -6.86
CA THR A 165 15.89 -1.48 -8.26
C THR A 165 16.97 -2.08 -9.16
N GLY A 166 16.66 -2.29 -10.44
CA GLY A 166 17.60 -2.81 -11.43
C GLY A 166 17.31 -4.23 -11.90
N PRO A 167 18.07 -4.72 -12.91
CA PRO A 167 17.73 -5.95 -13.65
C PRO A 167 17.59 -7.20 -12.78
N LEU A 168 18.46 -7.36 -11.78
CA LEU A 168 18.40 -8.50 -10.88
C LEU A 168 17.13 -8.46 -10.03
N ARG A 169 16.75 -7.27 -9.51
CA ARG A 169 15.53 -7.10 -8.74
C ARG A 169 14.29 -7.35 -9.59
N HIS A 170 14.27 -6.89 -10.84
CA HIS A 170 13.19 -7.12 -11.79
C HIS A 170 12.97 -8.64 -12.01
N ARG A 171 14.05 -9.38 -12.30
CA ARG A 171 13.98 -10.84 -12.50
C ARG A 171 13.53 -11.59 -11.24
N THR A 172 14.05 -11.22 -10.07
CA THR A 172 13.65 -11.86 -8.81
C THR A 172 12.19 -11.59 -8.46
N MET A 173 11.67 -10.40 -8.75
CA MET A 173 10.27 -10.05 -8.51
C MET A 173 9.32 -10.92 -9.36
N VAL A 174 9.60 -11.08 -10.65
CA VAL A 174 8.81 -11.95 -11.55
C VAL A 174 8.91 -13.42 -11.13
N ALA A 175 10.11 -13.87 -10.75
CA ALA A 175 10.30 -15.25 -10.27
C ALA A 175 9.54 -15.52 -8.97
N GLU A 176 9.51 -14.57 -8.03
CA GLU A 176 8.76 -14.65 -6.78
C GLU A 176 7.25 -14.67 -7.04
N ALA A 177 6.75 -13.81 -7.94
CA ALA A 177 5.35 -13.84 -8.37
C ALA A 177 4.96 -15.24 -8.85
N ARG A 178 5.75 -15.81 -9.78
CA ARG A 178 5.54 -17.17 -10.30
C ARG A 178 5.58 -18.22 -9.20
N ARG A 179 6.58 -18.17 -8.32
CA ARG A 179 6.79 -19.17 -7.27
C ARG A 179 5.64 -19.20 -6.26
N LEU A 180 5.23 -18.01 -5.77
CA LEU A 180 4.20 -17.90 -4.74
C LEU A 180 2.83 -18.28 -5.30
N THR A 181 2.46 -17.75 -6.47
CA THR A 181 1.13 -17.98 -7.03
C THR A 181 0.92 -19.45 -7.47
N ARG A 182 1.97 -20.11 -7.98
CA ARG A 182 1.90 -21.57 -8.27
C ARG A 182 1.70 -22.43 -7.02
N ARG A 183 2.07 -21.91 -5.85
CA ARG A 183 1.84 -22.61 -4.57
C ARG A 183 0.50 -22.25 -3.92
N GLY A 184 -0.31 -21.42 -4.58
CA GLY A 184 -1.54 -20.92 -4.00
C GLY A 184 -1.30 -19.93 -2.85
N GLU A 185 -0.09 -19.35 -2.75
CA GLU A 185 0.27 -18.38 -1.72
C GLU A 185 -0.07 -16.94 -2.18
N MET A 186 -0.22 -16.03 -1.20
CA MET A 186 -0.46 -14.62 -1.48
C MET A 186 0.82 -13.94 -1.98
N PHE A 187 0.75 -13.27 -3.12
CA PHE A 187 1.79 -12.38 -3.64
C PHE A 187 1.43 -10.92 -3.36
N ARG A 188 2.18 -10.26 -2.47
CA ARG A 188 2.03 -8.85 -2.12
C ARG A 188 3.10 -8.04 -2.84
N LEU A 189 2.70 -7.24 -3.82
CA LEU A 189 3.57 -6.36 -4.59
C LEU A 189 3.38 -4.92 -4.15
N ALA A 190 4.46 -4.24 -3.74
CA ALA A 190 4.45 -2.82 -3.41
C ALA A 190 5.29 -2.03 -4.41
N VAL A 191 4.66 -1.05 -5.05
CA VAL A 191 5.26 -0.24 -6.12
C VAL A 191 5.20 1.23 -5.74
N CYS A 192 6.33 1.94 -5.86
CA CYS A 192 6.34 3.39 -5.71
C CYS A 192 5.99 4.06 -7.04
N ALA A 193 5.07 5.04 -7.03
CA ALA A 193 4.63 5.74 -8.23
C ALA A 193 5.81 6.36 -9.03
N SER A 194 6.83 6.87 -8.35
CA SER A 194 8.01 7.44 -9.01
C SER A 194 8.80 6.43 -9.84
N ILE A 195 8.82 5.15 -9.45
CA ILE A 195 9.58 4.13 -10.19
C ILE A 195 8.86 3.68 -11.47
N LEU A 196 7.55 3.89 -11.53
CA LEU A 196 6.74 3.58 -12.72
C LEU A 196 7.02 4.52 -13.89
N ALA A 197 7.68 5.64 -13.66
CA ALA A 197 8.19 6.51 -14.72
C ALA A 197 9.43 5.91 -15.43
N VAL A 198 10.07 4.89 -14.84
CA VAL A 198 11.22 4.18 -15.42
C VAL A 198 10.71 2.99 -16.25
N PRO A 199 10.88 2.99 -17.59
CA PRO A 199 10.26 2.01 -18.48
C PRO A 199 10.53 0.55 -18.10
N ASP A 200 11.79 0.22 -17.80
CA ASP A 200 12.16 -1.17 -17.45
C ASP A 200 11.55 -1.62 -16.11
N SER A 201 11.47 -0.71 -15.14
CA SER A 201 10.83 -1.02 -13.86
C SER A 201 9.32 -1.20 -14.02
N ARG A 202 8.67 -0.32 -14.80
CA ARG A 202 7.24 -0.45 -15.13
C ARG A 202 6.96 -1.79 -15.82
N ARG A 203 7.75 -2.14 -16.84
CA ARG A 203 7.62 -3.43 -17.55
C ARG A 203 7.73 -4.60 -16.58
N ALA A 204 8.76 -4.63 -15.74
CA ALA A 204 8.96 -5.71 -14.78
C ALA A 204 7.83 -5.84 -13.76
N VAL A 205 7.22 -4.72 -13.34
CA VAL A 205 6.04 -4.70 -12.48
C VAL A 205 4.86 -5.35 -13.19
N LEU A 206 4.58 -4.95 -14.44
CA LEU A 206 3.49 -5.51 -15.25
C LEU A 206 3.71 -7.00 -15.51
N ASP A 207 4.93 -7.42 -15.88
CA ASP A 207 5.28 -8.83 -16.07
C ASP A 207 5.04 -9.67 -14.81
N ALA A 208 5.37 -9.13 -13.63
CA ALA A 208 5.11 -9.83 -12.36
C ALA A 208 3.61 -9.99 -12.07
N ILE A 209 2.81 -8.97 -12.37
CA ILE A 209 1.36 -8.98 -12.23
C ILE A 209 0.76 -9.97 -13.22
N ASP A 210 1.12 -9.90 -14.50
CA ASP A 210 0.60 -10.76 -15.56
C ASP A 210 0.95 -12.23 -15.29
N VAL A 211 2.17 -12.52 -14.81
CA VAL A 211 2.55 -13.88 -14.39
C VAL A 211 1.72 -14.37 -13.21
N ALA A 212 1.41 -13.50 -12.23
CA ALA A 212 0.56 -13.87 -11.10
C ALA A 212 -0.86 -14.22 -11.57
N LEU A 213 -1.45 -13.40 -12.44
CA LEU A 213 -2.78 -13.62 -13.02
C LEU A 213 -2.83 -14.89 -13.87
N CYS A 214 -1.85 -15.11 -14.75
CA CYS A 214 -1.73 -16.33 -15.56
C CYS A 214 -1.61 -17.61 -14.72
N ASN A 215 -1.08 -17.52 -13.50
CA ASN A 215 -1.04 -18.64 -12.55
C ASN A 215 -2.34 -18.78 -11.73
N GLY A 216 -3.40 -18.01 -12.02
CA GLY A 216 -4.69 -18.09 -11.36
C GLY A 216 -4.74 -17.38 -10.01
N ALA A 217 -3.83 -16.43 -9.72
CA ALA A 217 -3.96 -15.62 -8.53
C ALA A 217 -5.18 -14.70 -8.62
N GLU A 218 -6.00 -14.68 -7.57
CA GLU A 218 -7.17 -13.82 -7.49
C GLU A 218 -6.77 -12.40 -7.06
N PRO A 219 -7.08 -11.37 -7.87
CA PRO A 219 -6.84 -9.98 -7.49
C PRO A 219 -7.61 -9.61 -6.23
N ALA A 220 -6.93 -8.95 -5.29
CA ALA A 220 -7.51 -8.53 -4.03
C ALA A 220 -6.90 -7.22 -3.54
N VAL A 221 -7.63 -6.52 -2.67
CA VAL A 221 -7.12 -5.41 -1.87
C VAL A 221 -7.03 -5.82 -0.40
N TYR A 222 -6.31 -5.05 0.41
CA TYR A 222 -6.39 -5.22 1.85
C TYR A 222 -7.78 -4.86 2.34
N HIS A 223 -8.45 -5.81 2.94
CA HIS A 223 -9.77 -5.64 3.54
C HIS A 223 -9.92 -6.54 4.77
N ARG A 224 -10.80 -6.16 5.66
CA ARG A 224 -11.15 -7.00 6.80
C ARG A 224 -11.91 -8.23 6.29
N ARG A 225 -11.47 -9.44 6.65
CA ARG A 225 -12.25 -10.67 6.42
C ARG A 225 -13.63 -10.52 7.07
N GLY A 226 -14.69 -10.73 6.30
CA GLY A 226 -16.08 -10.63 6.77
C GLY A 226 -16.85 -9.40 6.28
N VAL A 227 -16.21 -8.46 5.58
CA VAL A 227 -16.93 -7.44 4.81
C VAL A 227 -16.88 -7.86 3.34
N PRO A 228 -18.00 -8.28 2.74
CA PRO A 228 -18.00 -8.64 1.33
C PRO A 228 -17.60 -7.42 0.50
N ASN A 229 -16.59 -7.61 -0.35
CA ASN A 229 -16.27 -6.65 -1.39
C ASN A 229 -17.52 -6.59 -2.31
N LYS A 230 -18.25 -5.48 -2.32
CA LYS A 230 -19.33 -5.30 -3.28
C LYS A 230 -18.67 -5.20 -4.64
N ARG A 231 -18.60 -6.34 -5.37
CA ARG A 231 -18.36 -6.29 -6.80
C ARG A 231 -19.51 -5.50 -7.40
N VAL A 232 -19.24 -4.33 -7.92
CA VAL A 232 -20.14 -3.66 -8.85
C VAL A 232 -20.06 -4.50 -10.12
N THR A 233 -21.03 -5.39 -10.31
CA THR A 233 -21.26 -6.06 -11.59
C THR A 233 -21.85 -4.99 -12.52
N VAL A 234 -21.09 -4.60 -13.52
CA VAL A 234 -21.58 -3.85 -14.69
C VAL A 234 -22.20 -4.84 -15.65
#